data_67b4e3c1548104a271781deb10159228
#
_entry.id   67b4e3c1548104a271781deb10159228
#
_cell.length_a   1.000
_cell.length_b   1.000
_cell.length_c   1.000
_cell.angle_alpha   90.00
_cell.angle_beta   90.00
_cell.angle_gamma   90.00
#
_symmetry.space_group_name_H-M   'P 1'
#
loop_
_entity.id
_entity.type
_entity.pdbx_description
1 polymer ?
#
loop_
_entity_poly.entity_id
_entity_poly.type
_entity_poly.pdbx_seq_one_letter_code
_entity_poly.pdbx_strand_id
1 'polypeptide(L)'
;APKENVVREKPEAGDVVILLGGKTGRDGIGGATGSSKVQTVESVETAGAEVQKGNAIEERKIQRLFRNGEVTRLIKKSNDFGAGGVCVAIGELADGLEIDLDKVPLKYQGLNGTEIAISESQERMAVVVRPEDVDIFVAECNKENIDAVVVATVTEKPNLVMHWNGKTIVDLERRFLDTNGVRTVVDVKVVDKDVKLPEERKTSAETLEADTLEVLADLNHASQKGLQTMFDSSVGRSTVNHPLGGRYQITPTEASVQKLPVQYGVTTTASVIAQGFNPYIAEWSPYHGAAYAVIEATARLVAAGANWSKARFSYQEYFERMDKKAERFGQPVS
;
A
#
# COMPACT_ATOMS: atom_id res chain seq x y z
N ALA A 1 -7.60 -3.18 15.59
CA ALA A 1 -7.44 -2.80 17.01
C ALA A 1 -8.82 -2.55 17.63
N PRO A 2 -9.01 -2.77 18.92
CA PRO A 2 -10.20 -2.32 19.64
C PRO A 2 -10.37 -0.81 19.49
N LYS A 3 -11.62 -0.33 19.41
CA LYS A 3 -11.93 1.08 19.14
C LYS A 3 -11.33 2.02 20.19
N GLU A 4 -11.33 1.60 21.44
CA GLU A 4 -10.79 2.33 22.59
C GLU A 4 -9.25 2.49 22.57
N ASN A 5 -8.57 1.74 21.72
CA ASN A 5 -7.12 1.79 21.55
C ASN A 5 -6.70 2.59 20.31
N VAL A 6 -7.67 3.21 19.61
CA VAL A 6 -7.40 4.02 18.41
C VAL A 6 -7.58 5.49 18.78
N VAL A 7 -6.46 6.21 18.81
CA VAL A 7 -6.41 7.66 18.99
C VAL A 7 -6.24 8.33 17.63
N ARG A 8 -6.90 9.44 17.40
CA ARG A 8 -6.76 10.31 16.22
C ARG A 8 -6.81 11.74 16.67
N GLU A 9 -5.70 12.20 17.22
CA GLU A 9 -5.52 13.59 17.62
C GLU A 9 -4.70 14.33 16.56
N LYS A 10 -4.94 15.62 16.43
CA LYS A 10 -4.09 16.47 15.61
C LYS A 10 -2.80 16.74 16.38
N PRO A 11 -1.62 16.56 15.78
CA PRO A 11 -0.37 16.97 16.38
C PRO A 11 -0.34 18.49 16.65
N GLU A 12 0.25 18.89 17.77
CA GLU A 12 0.36 20.26 18.23
C GLU A 12 1.83 20.67 18.35
N ALA A 13 2.11 21.96 18.28
CA ALA A 13 3.47 22.46 18.44
C ALA A 13 4.06 22.03 19.81
N GLY A 14 5.27 21.52 19.79
CA GLY A 14 5.93 20.92 20.95
C GLY A 14 5.83 19.40 21.02
N ASP A 15 4.88 18.76 20.33
CA ASP A 15 4.87 17.31 20.18
C ASP A 15 6.15 16.83 19.50
N VAL A 16 6.54 15.61 19.78
CA VAL A 16 7.76 15.03 19.21
C VAL A 16 7.45 13.85 18.31
N VAL A 17 8.33 13.63 17.34
CA VAL A 17 8.24 12.49 16.44
C VAL A 17 9.34 11.49 16.79
N ILE A 18 8.92 10.28 17.14
CA ILE A 18 9.80 9.15 17.37
C ILE A 18 9.83 8.28 16.11
N LEU A 19 11.04 8.02 15.61
CA LEU A 19 11.30 6.98 14.63
C LEU A 19 11.65 5.70 15.38
N LEU A 20 10.97 4.61 15.06
CA LEU A 20 11.19 3.32 15.68
C LEU A 20 11.32 2.20 14.64
N GLY A 21 12.01 1.13 15.02
CA GLY A 21 12.18 -0.06 14.19
C GLY A 21 13.54 -0.14 13.51
N GLY A 22 13.56 -0.56 12.25
CA GLY A 22 14.78 -0.81 11.47
C GLY A 22 15.62 0.43 11.22
N LYS A 23 16.89 0.20 10.86
CA LYS A 23 17.85 1.27 10.52
C LYS A 23 17.80 1.64 9.05
N THR A 24 18.20 2.86 8.72
CA THR A 24 18.21 3.42 7.37
C THR A 24 19.46 3.00 6.58
N GLY A 25 19.26 2.53 5.38
CA GLY A 25 20.31 2.20 4.40
C GLY A 25 20.02 2.80 3.03
N ARG A 26 20.74 2.35 1.99
CA ARG A 26 20.50 2.75 0.58
C ARG A 26 19.43 1.95 -0.11
N ASP A 27 18.70 1.12 0.61
CA ASP A 27 17.61 0.31 0.09
C ASP A 27 16.35 1.15 -0.14
N GLY A 28 15.67 0.89 -1.27
CA GLY A 28 14.44 1.58 -1.65
C GLY A 28 14.61 3.02 -2.14
N ILE A 29 15.84 3.49 -2.37
CA ILE A 29 16.05 4.87 -2.85
C ILE A 29 15.48 5.01 -4.26
N GLY A 30 14.44 5.83 -4.38
CA GLY A 30 13.73 6.05 -5.64
C GLY A 30 12.81 4.90 -6.05
N GLY A 31 12.56 3.91 -5.18
CA GLY A 31 11.75 2.73 -5.48
C GLY A 31 10.33 3.07 -5.93
N ALA A 32 9.66 4.01 -5.28
CA ALA A 32 8.34 4.48 -5.69
C ALA A 32 8.35 5.12 -7.08
N THR A 33 9.35 5.94 -7.39
CA THR A 33 9.53 6.53 -8.73
C THR A 33 9.90 5.47 -9.77
N GLY A 34 10.78 4.55 -9.40
CA GLY A 34 11.23 3.44 -10.26
C GLY A 34 10.10 2.50 -10.64
N SER A 35 9.21 2.18 -9.69
CA SER A 35 8.05 1.32 -9.93
C SER A 35 7.05 1.90 -10.95
N SER A 36 7.08 3.22 -11.17
CA SER A 36 6.24 3.91 -12.15
C SER A 36 6.86 4.04 -13.54
N LYS A 37 8.10 3.55 -13.73
CA LYS A 37 8.79 3.55 -15.02
C LYS A 37 8.53 2.25 -15.80
N VAL A 38 8.69 2.31 -17.11
CA VAL A 38 8.72 1.09 -17.93
C VAL A 38 9.94 0.28 -17.54
N GLN A 39 9.73 -0.96 -17.14
CA GLN A 39 10.80 -1.88 -16.76
C GLN A 39 11.37 -2.54 -18.04
N THR A 40 12.69 -2.63 -18.10
CA THR A 40 13.45 -3.30 -19.17
C THR A 40 14.36 -4.37 -18.54
N VAL A 41 14.96 -5.21 -19.37
CA VAL A 41 15.95 -6.21 -18.87
C VAL A 41 17.10 -5.51 -18.14
N GLU A 42 17.52 -4.34 -18.59
CA GLU A 42 18.57 -3.53 -17.94
C GLU A 42 18.16 -2.99 -16.57
N SER A 43 16.84 -2.83 -16.34
CA SER A 43 16.34 -2.42 -15.03
C SER A 43 16.75 -3.38 -13.90
N VAL A 44 16.89 -4.68 -14.20
CA VAL A 44 17.31 -5.70 -13.24
C VAL A 44 18.73 -5.42 -12.72
N GLU A 45 19.60 -4.90 -13.58
CA GLU A 45 20.99 -4.60 -13.22
C GLU A 45 21.13 -3.23 -12.55
N THR A 46 20.34 -2.24 -12.98
CA THR A 46 20.50 -0.84 -12.57
C THR A 46 19.63 -0.45 -11.37
N ALA A 47 18.51 -1.11 -11.14
CA ALA A 47 17.54 -0.75 -10.10
C ALA A 47 17.80 -1.44 -8.74
N GLY A 48 18.98 -1.99 -8.52
CA GLY A 48 19.28 -2.72 -7.27
C GLY A 48 19.13 -1.89 -5.99
N ALA A 49 19.36 -0.57 -6.06
CA ALA A 49 19.15 0.36 -4.95
C ALA A 49 17.67 0.70 -4.73
N GLU A 50 16.82 0.54 -5.74
CA GLU A 50 15.37 0.81 -5.66
C GLU A 50 14.63 -0.32 -4.93
N VAL A 51 15.26 -1.49 -4.76
CA VAL A 51 14.65 -2.65 -4.11
C VAL A 51 14.56 -2.42 -2.61
N GLN A 52 13.35 -2.48 -2.09
CA GLN A 52 13.08 -2.50 -0.66
C GLN A 52 13.36 -3.91 -0.12
N LYS A 53 14.06 -3.98 1.01
CA LYS A 53 14.40 -5.25 1.67
C LYS A 53 13.62 -5.39 2.97
N GLY A 54 12.81 -6.43 3.07
CA GLY A 54 12.04 -6.74 4.25
C GLY A 54 12.89 -7.29 5.40
N ASN A 55 12.40 -7.08 6.63
CA ASN A 55 12.94 -7.65 7.87
C ASN A 55 11.79 -8.16 8.74
N ALA A 56 11.39 -9.41 8.51
CA ALA A 56 10.24 -10.02 9.18
C ALA A 56 10.35 -10.06 10.71
N ILE A 57 11.58 -10.09 11.25
CA ILE A 57 11.81 -10.08 12.69
C ILE A 57 11.45 -8.71 13.27
N GLU A 58 11.90 -7.63 12.62
CA GLU A 58 11.62 -6.26 13.05
C GLU A 58 10.14 -5.95 12.92
N GLU A 59 9.52 -6.34 11.81
CA GLU A 59 8.08 -6.24 11.60
C GLU A 59 7.30 -6.92 12.72
N ARG A 60 7.70 -8.12 13.13
CA ARG A 60 7.03 -8.86 14.20
C ARG A 60 7.10 -8.14 15.55
N LYS A 61 8.23 -7.52 15.88
CA LYS A 61 8.38 -6.71 17.10
C LYS A 61 7.45 -5.51 17.09
N ILE A 62 7.45 -4.75 15.96
CA ILE A 62 6.56 -3.59 15.78
C ILE A 62 5.09 -4.02 15.91
N GLN A 63 4.68 -5.10 15.29
CA GLN A 63 3.31 -5.62 15.42
C GLN A 63 2.95 -5.96 16.88
N ARG A 64 3.89 -6.49 17.66
CA ARG A 64 3.66 -6.76 19.08
C ARG A 64 3.48 -5.47 19.87
N LEU A 65 4.33 -4.48 19.65
CA LEU A 65 4.24 -3.17 20.27
C LEU A 65 2.87 -2.52 20.01
N PHE A 66 2.45 -2.47 18.72
CA PHE A 66 1.19 -1.86 18.30
C PHE A 66 -0.06 -2.68 18.70
N ARG A 67 0.08 -3.86 19.26
CA ARG A 67 -1.01 -4.62 19.90
C ARG A 67 -1.25 -4.20 21.36
N ASN A 68 -0.28 -3.55 21.97
CA ASN A 68 -0.41 -3.07 23.33
C ASN A 68 -1.23 -1.78 23.36
N GLY A 69 -2.45 -1.81 23.92
CA GLY A 69 -3.33 -0.67 24.01
C GLY A 69 -2.78 0.47 24.88
N GLU A 70 -1.94 0.17 25.88
CA GLU A 70 -1.29 1.19 26.68
C GLU A 70 -0.33 2.05 25.82
N VAL A 71 0.36 1.41 24.88
CA VAL A 71 1.28 2.07 23.96
C VAL A 71 0.51 2.86 22.88
N THR A 72 -0.49 2.23 22.26
CA THR A 72 -1.19 2.86 21.14
C THR A 72 -2.01 4.07 21.54
N ARG A 73 -2.43 4.16 22.80
CA ARG A 73 -3.11 5.35 23.33
C ARG A 73 -2.19 6.57 23.53
N LEU A 74 -0.87 6.38 23.57
CA LEU A 74 0.10 7.48 23.61
C LEU A 74 0.32 8.13 22.24
N ILE A 75 -0.04 7.42 21.16
CA ILE A 75 0.22 7.83 19.78
C ILE A 75 -0.91 8.74 19.29
N LYS A 76 -0.61 10.00 19.01
CA LYS A 76 -1.55 10.94 18.37
C LYS A 76 -1.75 10.63 16.89
N LYS A 77 -0.65 10.38 16.16
CA LYS A 77 -0.62 10.07 14.73
C LYS A 77 0.59 9.18 14.43
N SER A 78 0.47 8.33 13.43
CA SER A 78 1.57 7.47 12.99
C SER A 78 1.57 7.30 11.48
N ASN A 79 2.75 7.03 10.94
CA ASN A 79 2.93 6.68 9.54
C ASN A 79 4.02 5.62 9.40
N ASP A 80 3.90 4.76 8.39
CA ASP A 80 4.94 3.79 8.06
C ASP A 80 5.98 4.39 7.11
N PHE A 81 7.11 3.73 6.99
CA PHE A 81 8.15 4.11 6.04
C PHE A 81 8.00 3.30 4.75
N GLY A 82 7.26 3.89 3.83
CA GLY A 82 7.18 3.44 2.46
C GLY A 82 7.85 4.44 1.52
N ALA A 83 7.18 4.75 0.43
CA ALA A 83 7.63 5.68 -0.59
C ALA A 83 8.05 7.04 -0.01
N GLY A 84 9.24 7.51 -0.39
CA GLY A 84 9.77 8.82 0.00
C GLY A 84 10.43 8.89 1.37
N GLY A 85 10.54 7.78 2.09
CA GLY A 85 11.30 7.68 3.34
C GLY A 85 10.89 8.70 4.41
N VAL A 86 11.88 9.33 5.06
CA VAL A 86 11.66 10.36 6.10
C VAL A 86 10.85 11.55 5.57
N CYS A 87 11.08 11.96 4.31
CA CYS A 87 10.36 13.09 3.71
C CYS A 87 8.85 12.90 3.74
N VAL A 88 8.37 11.69 3.54
CA VAL A 88 6.94 11.35 3.51
C VAL A 88 6.48 10.83 4.86
N ALA A 89 7.12 9.79 5.40
CA ALA A 89 6.68 9.14 6.63
C ALA A 89 6.61 10.13 7.81
N ILE A 90 7.57 11.03 7.94
CA ILE A 90 7.57 12.07 8.97
C ILE A 90 6.90 13.34 8.44
N GLY A 91 7.25 13.74 7.19
CA GLY A 91 6.78 14.99 6.62
C GLY A 91 5.27 15.16 6.52
N GLU A 92 4.50 14.07 6.50
CA GLU A 92 3.03 14.08 6.46
C GLU A 92 2.36 14.04 7.85
N LEU A 93 3.13 13.94 8.94
CA LEU A 93 2.56 13.82 10.27
C LEU A 93 1.97 15.13 10.79
N ALA A 94 2.57 16.28 10.45
CA ALA A 94 2.09 17.59 10.88
C ALA A 94 2.40 18.67 9.83
N ASP A 95 1.72 19.82 9.93
CA ASP A 95 1.90 20.93 9.00
C ASP A 95 3.27 21.59 9.17
N GLY A 96 3.73 21.77 10.42
CA GLY A 96 5.05 22.29 10.76
C GLY A 96 5.92 21.23 11.42
N LEU A 97 7.12 21.01 10.90
CA LEU A 97 8.05 19.98 11.38
C LEU A 97 9.50 20.45 11.25
N GLU A 98 10.26 20.23 12.29
CA GLU A 98 11.70 20.38 12.30
C GLU A 98 12.36 19.02 12.54
N ILE A 99 13.03 18.49 11.51
CA ILE A 99 13.58 17.13 11.47
C ILE A 99 15.10 17.20 11.53
N ASP A 100 15.70 16.44 12.44
CA ASP A 100 17.14 16.26 12.59
C ASP A 100 17.57 14.92 11.97
N LEU A 101 18.10 14.97 10.75
CA LEU A 101 18.52 13.77 10.03
C LEU A 101 19.79 13.12 10.65
N ASP A 102 20.55 13.87 11.45
CA ASP A 102 21.73 13.31 12.15
C ASP A 102 21.31 12.33 13.25
N LYS A 103 20.07 12.40 13.72
CA LYS A 103 19.49 11.47 14.71
C LYS A 103 18.90 10.21 14.10
N VAL A 104 18.72 10.17 12.79
CA VAL A 104 18.14 9.00 12.12
C VAL A 104 19.09 7.80 12.22
N PRO A 105 18.68 6.66 12.80
CA PRO A 105 19.54 5.49 12.93
C PRO A 105 19.94 4.92 11.57
N LEU A 106 21.25 4.71 11.37
CA LEU A 106 21.82 4.24 10.11
C LEU A 106 22.30 2.79 10.21
N LYS A 107 22.14 2.00 9.15
CA LYS A 107 22.71 0.65 9.01
C LYS A 107 24.24 0.67 8.93
N TYR A 108 24.78 1.73 8.32
CA TYR A 108 26.20 1.96 8.10
C TYR A 108 26.45 3.45 7.84
N GLN A 109 27.69 3.88 8.00
CA GLN A 109 28.09 5.26 7.73
C GLN A 109 28.23 5.53 6.22
N GLY A 110 28.29 6.81 5.84
CA GLY A 110 28.53 7.27 4.49
C GLY A 110 27.27 7.56 3.67
N LEU A 111 26.09 7.58 4.30
CA LEU A 111 24.90 8.15 3.68
C LEU A 111 24.95 9.67 3.78
N ASN A 112 24.56 10.33 2.71
CA ASN A 112 24.36 11.79 2.72
C ASN A 112 22.93 12.15 3.16
N GLY A 113 22.68 13.46 3.40
CA GLY A 113 21.40 13.93 3.88
C GLY A 113 20.22 13.58 2.96
N THR A 114 20.42 13.62 1.64
CA THR A 114 19.40 13.21 0.67
C THR A 114 19.09 11.73 0.77
N GLU A 115 20.10 10.87 0.80
CA GLU A 115 19.90 9.42 0.96
C GLU A 115 19.16 9.07 2.25
N ILE A 116 19.49 9.74 3.36
CA ILE A 116 18.80 9.55 4.64
C ILE A 116 17.34 9.98 4.54
N ALA A 117 17.10 11.13 3.89
CA ALA A 117 15.77 11.73 3.79
C ALA A 117 14.80 10.93 2.91
N ILE A 118 15.27 10.27 1.85
CA ILE A 118 14.43 9.60 0.86
C ILE A 118 14.54 8.06 0.87
N SER A 119 15.40 7.47 1.70
CA SER A 119 15.52 6.02 1.81
C SER A 119 14.21 5.38 2.28
N GLU A 120 13.78 4.35 1.56
CA GLU A 120 12.56 3.58 1.84
C GLU A 120 12.87 2.28 2.60
N SER A 121 13.92 2.26 3.43
CA SER A 121 14.22 1.10 4.29
C SER A 121 12.98 0.72 5.09
N GLN A 122 12.56 -0.54 4.94
CA GLN A 122 11.32 -1.05 5.48
C GLN A 122 11.37 -1.36 7.00
N GLU A 123 10.21 -1.68 7.56
CA GLU A 123 9.99 -2.01 8.97
C GLU A 123 10.45 -0.89 9.91
N ARG A 124 10.07 0.33 9.54
CA ARG A 124 10.18 1.52 10.40
C ARG A 124 8.82 2.16 10.55
N MET A 125 8.58 2.79 11.68
CA MET A 125 7.39 3.60 11.94
C MET A 125 7.81 4.97 12.47
N ALA A 126 7.05 5.99 12.11
CA ALA A 126 7.11 7.31 12.74
C ALA A 126 5.83 7.54 13.55
N VAL A 127 5.97 7.94 14.79
CA VAL A 127 4.85 8.21 15.69
C VAL A 127 4.98 9.57 16.33
N VAL A 128 3.86 10.28 16.46
CA VAL A 128 3.78 11.54 17.19
C VAL A 128 3.26 11.26 18.59
N VAL A 129 4.03 11.68 19.57
CA VAL A 129 3.68 11.56 20.99
C VAL A 129 3.85 12.91 21.72
N ARG A 130 3.24 13.06 22.88
CA ARG A 130 3.49 14.22 23.75
C ARG A 130 4.89 14.15 24.33
N PRO A 131 5.55 15.27 24.61
CA PRO A 131 6.89 15.29 25.23
C PRO A 131 6.97 14.49 26.54
N GLU A 132 5.94 14.57 27.37
CA GLU A 132 5.85 13.86 28.65
C GLU A 132 5.71 12.33 28.49
N ASP A 133 5.26 11.84 27.35
CA ASP A 133 5.04 10.42 27.07
C ASP A 133 6.27 9.73 26.45
N VAL A 134 7.30 10.48 26.07
CA VAL A 134 8.48 9.97 25.33
C VAL A 134 9.16 8.84 26.08
N ASP A 135 9.49 9.06 27.37
CA ASP A 135 10.23 8.07 28.15
C ASP A 135 9.45 6.78 28.34
N ILE A 136 8.14 6.89 28.54
CA ILE A 136 7.23 5.74 28.66
C ILE A 136 7.18 4.98 27.35
N PHE A 137 7.01 5.69 26.24
CA PHE A 137 6.93 5.08 24.90
C PHE A 137 8.23 4.35 24.53
N VAL A 138 9.40 4.99 24.76
CA VAL A 138 10.72 4.39 24.51
C VAL A 138 10.95 3.17 25.40
N ALA A 139 10.52 3.22 26.66
CA ALA A 139 10.62 2.07 27.55
C ALA A 139 9.79 0.87 27.04
N GLU A 140 8.61 1.09 26.50
CA GLU A 140 7.79 0.04 25.89
C GLU A 140 8.44 -0.53 24.60
N CYS A 141 9.04 0.32 23.75
CA CYS A 141 9.83 -0.12 22.61
C CYS A 141 10.97 -1.04 23.04
N ASN A 142 11.70 -0.66 24.09
CA ASN A 142 12.83 -1.45 24.62
C ASN A 142 12.39 -2.84 25.12
N LYS A 143 11.18 -3.00 25.67
CA LYS A 143 10.64 -4.31 26.07
C LYS A 143 10.49 -5.28 24.89
N GLU A 144 10.24 -4.75 23.70
CA GLU A 144 10.15 -5.53 22.46
C GLU A 144 11.49 -5.57 21.69
N ASN A 145 12.58 -5.02 22.23
CA ASN A 145 13.88 -4.86 21.57
C ASN A 145 13.77 -4.06 20.25
N ILE A 146 13.04 -2.97 20.27
CA ILE A 146 12.91 -2.02 19.18
C ILE A 146 13.72 -0.78 19.50
N ASP A 147 14.60 -0.38 18.58
CA ASP A 147 15.27 0.93 18.65
C ASP A 147 14.23 2.05 18.44
N ALA A 148 14.24 3.07 19.26
CA ALA A 148 13.33 4.21 19.17
C ALA A 148 14.07 5.50 19.49
N VAL A 149 14.00 6.49 18.60
CA VAL A 149 14.74 7.75 18.71
C VAL A 149 13.86 8.93 18.33
N VAL A 150 13.91 10.01 19.13
CA VAL A 150 13.28 11.29 18.76
C VAL A 150 14.09 11.92 17.64
N VAL A 151 13.46 12.13 16.50
CA VAL A 151 14.10 12.65 15.28
C VAL A 151 13.50 13.97 14.79
N ALA A 152 12.33 14.36 15.31
CA ALA A 152 11.70 15.62 14.90
C ALA A 152 10.83 16.21 16.03
N THR A 153 10.52 17.50 15.88
CA THR A 153 9.58 18.23 16.72
C THR A 153 8.53 18.90 15.84
N VAL A 154 7.29 18.90 16.29
CA VAL A 154 6.20 19.64 15.64
C VAL A 154 6.33 21.12 16.00
N THR A 155 6.23 21.98 14.99
CA THR A 155 6.41 23.44 15.14
C THR A 155 5.13 24.21 14.79
N GLU A 156 5.01 25.45 15.34
CA GLU A 156 3.89 26.34 14.99
C GLU A 156 3.98 26.83 13.54
N LYS A 157 5.21 27.12 13.07
CA LYS A 157 5.43 27.56 11.69
C LYS A 157 5.17 26.38 10.75
N PRO A 158 4.24 26.50 9.78
CA PRO A 158 3.88 25.41 8.88
C PRO A 158 4.92 25.22 7.76
N ASN A 159 6.13 24.84 8.15
CA ASN A 159 7.24 24.52 7.27
C ASN A 159 7.73 23.11 7.52
N LEU A 160 8.14 22.44 6.47
CA LEU A 160 8.96 21.23 6.57
C LEU A 160 10.42 21.64 6.54
N VAL A 161 11.10 21.51 7.68
CA VAL A 161 12.52 21.86 7.83
C VAL A 161 13.32 20.60 8.14
N MET A 162 14.44 20.41 7.45
CA MET A 162 15.37 19.29 7.71
C MET A 162 16.79 19.81 7.89
N HIS A 163 17.45 19.32 8.92
CA HIS A 163 18.84 19.59 9.25
C HIS A 163 19.71 18.36 9.02
N TRP A 164 20.93 18.57 8.54
CA TRP A 164 21.95 17.55 8.38
C TRP A 164 23.34 18.18 8.50
N ASN A 165 24.21 17.59 9.34
CA ASN A 165 25.55 18.11 9.61
C ASN A 165 25.56 19.60 9.99
N GLY A 166 24.62 20.01 10.85
CA GLY A 166 24.50 21.39 11.32
C GLY A 166 24.03 22.40 10.26
N LYS A 167 23.55 21.93 9.11
CA LYS A 167 23.01 22.76 8.02
C LYS A 167 21.55 22.47 7.77
N THR A 168 20.77 23.50 7.48
CA THR A 168 19.42 23.33 6.95
C THR A 168 19.53 22.94 5.47
N ILE A 169 19.04 21.76 5.11
CA ILE A 169 19.07 21.24 3.74
C ILE A 169 17.70 21.28 3.07
N VAL A 170 16.63 21.42 3.86
CA VAL A 170 15.25 21.61 3.40
C VAL A 170 14.60 22.67 4.27
N ASP A 171 13.91 23.63 3.69
CA ASP A 171 12.98 24.57 4.33
C ASP A 171 11.88 24.91 3.33
N LEU A 172 10.76 24.21 3.42
CA LEU A 172 9.64 24.32 2.49
C LEU A 172 8.36 24.69 3.23
N GLU A 173 7.66 25.72 2.75
CA GLU A 173 6.35 26.06 3.26
C GLU A 173 5.33 24.95 2.97
N ARG A 174 4.52 24.58 3.95
CA ARG A 174 3.45 23.60 3.79
C ARG A 174 2.53 23.95 2.61
N ARG A 175 2.19 25.21 2.45
CA ARG A 175 1.37 25.68 1.35
C ARG A 175 1.92 25.30 -0.02
N PHE A 176 3.26 25.25 -0.17
CA PHE A 176 3.90 24.80 -1.41
C PHE A 176 3.75 23.29 -1.60
N LEU A 177 3.91 22.50 -0.53
CA LEU A 177 3.77 21.05 -0.55
C LEU A 177 2.33 20.59 -0.82
N ASP A 178 1.35 21.35 -0.34
CA ASP A 178 -0.08 21.05 -0.50
C ASP A 178 -0.61 21.41 -1.91
N THR A 179 0.22 21.98 -2.77
CA THR A 179 -0.17 22.23 -4.16
C THR A 179 -0.14 20.94 -4.97
N ASN A 180 -1.18 20.71 -5.78
CA ASN A 180 -1.22 19.60 -6.74
C ASN A 180 -0.38 19.91 -8.01
N GLY A 181 0.60 20.81 -7.92
CA GLY A 181 1.40 21.25 -9.05
C GLY A 181 0.66 22.20 -9.98
N VAL A 182 1.16 22.34 -11.21
CA VAL A 182 0.56 23.19 -12.24
C VAL A 182 -0.75 22.57 -12.72
N ARG A 183 -1.84 23.35 -12.69
CA ARG A 183 -3.11 22.94 -13.31
C ARG A 183 -2.91 22.77 -14.81
N THR A 184 -3.11 21.55 -15.28
CA THR A 184 -3.12 21.22 -16.71
C THR A 184 -4.58 21.14 -17.17
N VAL A 185 -4.91 21.90 -18.20
CA VAL A 185 -6.21 21.81 -18.89
C VAL A 185 -5.99 20.97 -20.13
N VAL A 186 -6.80 19.93 -20.28
CA VAL A 186 -6.76 19.05 -21.44
C VAL A 186 -8.16 18.90 -22.04
N ASP A 187 -8.23 18.77 -23.36
CA ASP A 187 -9.46 18.43 -24.04
C ASP A 187 -9.70 16.93 -23.87
N VAL A 188 -10.94 16.58 -23.53
CA VAL A 188 -11.36 15.19 -23.31
C VAL A 188 -12.41 14.84 -24.35
N LYS A 189 -12.24 13.71 -25.01
CA LYS A 189 -13.20 13.17 -25.94
C LYS A 189 -13.59 11.76 -25.51
N VAL A 190 -14.77 11.63 -24.93
CA VAL A 190 -15.38 10.32 -24.65
C VAL A 190 -15.84 9.73 -25.98
N VAL A 191 -15.30 8.57 -26.31
CA VAL A 191 -15.68 7.84 -27.51
C VAL A 191 -16.83 6.92 -27.15
N ASP A 192 -18.02 7.25 -27.64
CA ASP A 192 -19.16 6.36 -27.55
C ASP A 192 -18.95 5.23 -28.56
N LYS A 193 -18.68 4.05 -28.05
CA LYS A 193 -18.56 2.85 -28.88
C LYS A 193 -19.96 2.22 -29.00
N ASP A 194 -20.39 1.93 -30.21
CA ASP A 194 -21.57 1.09 -30.46
C ASP A 194 -21.50 -0.16 -29.59
N VAL A 195 -22.51 -0.31 -28.71
CA VAL A 195 -22.56 -1.33 -27.65
C VAL A 195 -22.93 -2.70 -28.23
N LYS A 196 -22.21 -3.14 -29.29
CA LYS A 196 -22.31 -4.54 -29.70
C LYS A 196 -21.32 -5.34 -28.86
N LEU A 197 -21.86 -6.27 -28.05
CA LEU A 197 -21.03 -7.27 -27.39
C LEU A 197 -20.10 -7.93 -28.42
N PRO A 198 -18.86 -8.28 -28.06
CA PRO A 198 -18.01 -9.07 -28.90
C PRO A 198 -18.79 -10.28 -29.44
N GLU A 199 -18.63 -10.60 -30.74
CA GLU A 199 -19.31 -11.77 -31.29
C GLU A 199 -18.92 -13.03 -30.52
N GLU A 200 -19.94 -13.81 -30.14
CA GLU A 200 -19.69 -15.10 -29.51
C GLU A 200 -18.91 -15.99 -30.46
N ARG A 201 -17.84 -16.58 -29.94
CA ARG A 201 -17.08 -17.59 -30.71
C ARG A 201 -18.00 -18.80 -30.93
N LYS A 202 -18.25 -19.12 -32.22
CA LYS A 202 -19.02 -20.31 -32.58
C LYS A 202 -18.09 -21.50 -32.67
N THR A 203 -18.25 -22.44 -31.77
CA THR A 203 -17.53 -23.73 -31.77
C THR A 203 -18.40 -24.79 -32.44
N SER A 204 -17.83 -25.58 -33.29
CA SER A 204 -18.46 -26.78 -33.92
C SER A 204 -17.92 -28.06 -33.29
N ALA A 205 -18.56 -29.19 -33.59
CA ALA A 205 -18.05 -30.47 -33.13
C ALA A 205 -16.65 -30.78 -33.68
N GLU A 206 -16.36 -30.31 -34.90
CA GLU A 206 -15.06 -30.50 -35.57
C GLU A 206 -13.96 -29.62 -34.97
N THR A 207 -14.30 -28.44 -34.42
CA THR A 207 -13.33 -27.48 -33.87
C THR A 207 -13.21 -27.57 -32.36
N LEU A 208 -14.09 -28.29 -31.66
CA LEU A 208 -14.21 -28.32 -30.21
C LEU A 208 -12.87 -28.60 -29.49
N GLU A 209 -12.13 -29.60 -29.96
CA GLU A 209 -10.84 -29.94 -29.35
C GLU A 209 -9.82 -28.81 -29.51
N ALA A 210 -9.66 -28.32 -30.73
CA ALA A 210 -8.72 -27.22 -31.00
C ALA A 210 -9.09 -25.94 -30.25
N ASP A 211 -10.37 -25.57 -30.23
CA ASP A 211 -10.89 -24.41 -29.54
C ASP A 211 -10.70 -24.54 -28.02
N THR A 212 -10.90 -25.73 -27.45
CA THR A 212 -10.67 -26.01 -26.04
C THR A 212 -9.19 -25.86 -25.67
N LEU A 213 -8.30 -26.44 -26.49
CA LEU A 213 -6.86 -26.34 -26.26
C LEU A 213 -6.37 -24.89 -26.36
N GLU A 214 -6.89 -24.10 -27.28
CA GLU A 214 -6.56 -22.69 -27.43
C GLU A 214 -6.99 -21.88 -26.17
N VAL A 215 -8.21 -22.09 -25.68
CA VAL A 215 -8.69 -21.42 -24.47
C VAL A 215 -7.85 -21.81 -23.26
N LEU A 216 -7.51 -23.10 -23.10
CA LEU A 216 -6.68 -23.56 -21.98
C LEU A 216 -5.23 -23.07 -22.06
N ALA A 217 -4.73 -22.77 -23.25
CA ALA A 217 -3.39 -22.22 -23.46
C ALA A 217 -3.33 -20.70 -23.21
N ASP A 218 -4.46 -20.00 -23.21
CA ASP A 218 -4.52 -18.57 -22.93
C ASP A 218 -4.09 -18.30 -21.49
N LEU A 219 -3.14 -17.38 -21.29
CA LEU A 219 -2.61 -17.01 -19.97
C LEU A 219 -3.67 -16.51 -19.00
N ASN A 220 -4.77 -15.92 -19.48
CA ASN A 220 -5.88 -15.50 -18.63
C ASN A 220 -6.74 -16.66 -18.12
N HIS A 221 -6.67 -17.83 -18.77
CA HIS A 221 -7.41 -19.04 -18.39
C HIS A 221 -6.51 -20.14 -17.83
N ALA A 222 -5.19 -20.01 -18.01
CA ALA A 222 -4.23 -20.96 -17.44
C ALA A 222 -4.24 -20.97 -15.91
N SER A 223 -3.84 -22.11 -15.34
CA SER A 223 -3.79 -22.25 -13.87
C SER A 223 -2.83 -21.25 -13.23
N GLN A 224 -3.31 -20.48 -12.28
CA GLN A 224 -2.53 -19.53 -11.48
C GLN A 224 -1.90 -20.20 -10.24
N LYS A 225 -1.95 -21.52 -10.11
CA LYS A 225 -1.47 -22.24 -8.93
C LYS A 225 -0.02 -21.91 -8.59
N GLY A 226 0.85 -21.81 -9.58
CA GLY A 226 2.25 -21.47 -9.39
C GLY A 226 2.46 -20.15 -8.68
N LEU A 227 1.71 -19.11 -9.08
CA LEU A 227 1.74 -17.79 -8.45
C LEU A 227 1.11 -17.84 -7.05
N GLN A 228 -0.05 -18.50 -6.91
CA GLN A 228 -0.75 -18.58 -5.63
C GLN A 228 0.06 -19.27 -4.54
N THR A 229 0.84 -20.30 -4.88
CA THR A 229 1.67 -21.03 -3.93
C THR A 229 2.96 -20.30 -3.53
N MET A 230 3.32 -19.22 -4.19
CA MET A 230 4.45 -18.35 -3.82
C MET A 230 4.17 -17.46 -2.60
N PHE A 231 2.90 -17.29 -2.24
CA PHE A 231 2.49 -16.39 -1.16
C PHE A 231 1.93 -17.14 0.03
N ASP A 232 2.17 -16.61 1.23
CA ASP A 232 1.62 -17.15 2.47
C ASP A 232 0.11 -16.92 2.54
N SER A 233 -0.65 -18.00 2.54
CA SER A 233 -2.12 -17.95 2.63
C SER A 233 -2.67 -18.12 4.05
N SER A 234 -1.81 -18.49 5.01
CA SER A 234 -2.20 -18.81 6.39
C SER A 234 -1.62 -17.86 7.44
N VAL A 235 -1.01 -16.76 7.01
CA VAL A 235 -0.41 -15.77 7.91
C VAL A 235 -1.45 -15.22 8.89
N GLY A 236 -1.07 -15.14 10.17
CA GLY A 236 -1.94 -14.61 11.22
C GLY A 236 -2.99 -15.59 11.75
N ARG A 237 -3.06 -16.81 11.23
CA ARG A 237 -3.97 -17.88 11.69
C ARG A 237 -5.46 -17.51 11.59
N SER A 238 -5.81 -16.58 10.74
CA SER A 238 -7.17 -16.07 10.58
C SER A 238 -7.86 -16.56 9.30
N THR A 239 -7.12 -17.22 8.42
CA THR A 239 -7.59 -17.67 7.11
C THR A 239 -8.70 -18.70 7.26
N VAL A 240 -9.86 -18.43 6.66
CA VAL A 240 -10.98 -19.35 6.53
C VAL A 240 -10.95 -20.06 5.19
N ASN A 241 -10.79 -19.28 4.11
CA ASN A 241 -10.64 -19.83 2.76
C ASN A 241 -9.20 -19.66 2.29
N HIS A 242 -8.56 -20.79 1.96
CA HIS A 242 -7.27 -20.77 1.28
C HIS A 242 -7.44 -20.43 -0.21
N PRO A 243 -6.42 -19.93 -0.89
CA PRO A 243 -6.47 -19.60 -2.33
C PRO A 243 -6.87 -20.82 -3.19
N LEU A 244 -6.53 -22.02 -2.74
CA LEU A 244 -6.95 -23.30 -3.34
C LEU A 244 -7.69 -24.11 -2.28
N GLY A 245 -8.97 -24.28 -2.48
CA GLY A 245 -9.87 -25.00 -1.57
C GLY A 245 -10.29 -26.38 -2.10
N GLY A 246 -11.34 -26.91 -1.46
CA GLY A 246 -11.88 -28.22 -1.74
C GLY A 246 -11.06 -29.37 -1.15
N ARG A 247 -11.58 -30.59 -1.28
CA ARG A 247 -10.97 -31.79 -0.72
C ARG A 247 -9.52 -32.03 -1.19
N TYR A 248 -9.24 -31.66 -2.43
CA TYR A 248 -7.94 -31.88 -3.05
C TYR A 248 -7.07 -30.63 -3.10
N GLN A 249 -7.54 -29.49 -2.56
CA GLN A 249 -6.85 -28.20 -2.57
C GLN A 249 -6.40 -27.78 -3.99
N ILE A 250 -7.29 -27.91 -4.95
CA ILE A 250 -7.05 -27.54 -6.35
C ILE A 250 -8.13 -26.61 -6.90
N THR A 251 -9.18 -26.32 -6.13
CA THR A 251 -10.26 -25.43 -6.56
C THR A 251 -9.93 -23.99 -6.18
N PRO A 252 -9.74 -23.09 -7.14
CA PRO A 252 -9.53 -21.68 -6.85
C PRO A 252 -10.69 -21.09 -6.03
N THR A 253 -10.38 -20.27 -5.04
CA THR A 253 -11.37 -19.53 -4.27
C THR A 253 -11.49 -18.11 -4.82
N GLU A 254 -12.72 -17.63 -4.94
CA GLU A 254 -13.05 -16.36 -5.55
C GLU A 254 -13.05 -15.18 -4.55
N ALA A 255 -12.87 -15.46 -3.27
CA ALA A 255 -12.83 -14.46 -2.22
C ALA A 255 -11.92 -14.88 -1.07
N SER A 256 -11.24 -13.90 -0.46
CA SER A 256 -10.50 -14.10 0.79
C SER A 256 -11.43 -13.90 1.97
N VAL A 257 -11.49 -14.88 2.85
CA VAL A 257 -12.27 -14.84 4.10
C VAL A 257 -11.31 -14.97 5.28
N GLN A 258 -11.25 -13.95 6.13
CA GLN A 258 -10.33 -13.90 7.26
C GLN A 258 -11.11 -13.61 8.54
N LYS A 259 -10.94 -14.43 9.58
CA LYS A 259 -11.48 -14.12 10.91
C LYS A 259 -10.85 -12.85 11.46
N LEU A 260 -11.62 -12.02 12.13
CA LEU A 260 -11.05 -10.88 12.82
C LEU A 260 -10.11 -11.35 13.93
N PRO A 261 -8.87 -10.83 14.02
CA PRO A 261 -7.96 -11.19 15.08
C PRO A 261 -8.48 -10.65 16.40
N VAL A 262 -8.63 -11.51 17.39
CA VAL A 262 -8.96 -11.14 18.77
C VAL A 262 -7.80 -11.48 19.68
N GLN A 263 -7.58 -10.66 20.71
CA GLN A 263 -6.48 -10.85 21.64
C GLN A 263 -6.69 -12.10 22.50
N TYR A 264 -7.92 -12.32 22.94
CA TYR A 264 -8.33 -13.45 23.75
C TYR A 264 -9.62 -14.07 23.21
N GLY A 265 -9.77 -15.39 23.37
CA GLY A 265 -10.98 -16.12 22.97
C GLY A 265 -11.03 -16.45 21.49
N VAL A 266 -12.25 -16.67 21.00
CA VAL A 266 -12.56 -17.10 19.63
C VAL A 266 -13.63 -16.18 19.06
N THR A 267 -13.52 -15.83 17.79
CA THR A 267 -14.54 -15.09 17.06
C THR A 267 -15.04 -15.87 15.84
N THR A 268 -16.30 -15.71 15.52
CA THR A 268 -16.91 -16.14 14.25
C THR A 268 -17.07 -14.99 13.26
N THR A 269 -16.75 -13.76 13.68
CA THR A 269 -16.79 -12.60 12.79
C THR A 269 -15.60 -12.63 11.84
N ALA A 270 -15.86 -12.44 10.57
CA ALA A 270 -14.86 -12.44 9.52
C ALA A 270 -15.00 -11.21 8.60
N SER A 271 -13.88 -10.81 8.02
CA SER A 271 -13.86 -9.93 6.85
C SER A 271 -13.85 -10.77 5.57
N VAL A 272 -14.52 -10.27 4.55
CA VAL A 272 -14.54 -10.89 3.22
C VAL A 272 -14.07 -9.86 2.20
N ILE A 273 -13.11 -10.22 1.37
CA ILE A 273 -12.59 -9.38 0.29
C ILE A 273 -12.69 -10.17 -1.01
N ALA A 274 -13.29 -9.57 -2.01
CA ALA A 274 -13.35 -10.10 -3.37
C ALA A 274 -13.00 -9.03 -4.37
N GLN A 275 -12.58 -9.44 -5.55
CA GLN A 275 -12.26 -8.54 -6.65
C GLN A 275 -13.13 -8.89 -7.87
N GLY A 276 -13.29 -7.94 -8.78
CA GLY A 276 -13.86 -8.15 -10.09
C GLY A 276 -13.03 -7.42 -11.13
N PHE A 277 -12.71 -8.10 -12.22
CA PHE A 277 -12.01 -7.54 -13.37
C PHE A 277 -12.07 -8.49 -14.54
N ASN A 278 -12.53 -7.98 -15.67
CA ASN A 278 -12.47 -8.69 -16.94
C ASN A 278 -11.72 -7.85 -17.98
N PRO A 279 -10.48 -8.23 -18.35
CA PRO A 279 -9.65 -7.44 -19.25
C PRO A 279 -10.28 -7.26 -20.63
N TYR A 280 -10.96 -8.27 -21.16
CA TYR A 280 -11.58 -8.22 -22.50
C TYR A 280 -12.74 -7.23 -22.56
N ILE A 281 -13.59 -7.21 -21.50
CA ILE A 281 -14.70 -6.25 -21.42
C ILE A 281 -14.13 -4.85 -21.21
N ALA A 282 -13.11 -4.69 -20.39
CA ALA A 282 -12.49 -3.39 -20.11
C ALA A 282 -11.78 -2.82 -21.34
N GLU A 283 -11.15 -3.67 -22.16
CA GLU A 283 -10.53 -3.27 -23.44
C GLU A 283 -11.60 -2.86 -24.47
N TRP A 284 -12.68 -3.62 -24.55
CA TRP A 284 -13.80 -3.31 -25.43
C TRP A 284 -14.50 -2.01 -25.04
N SER A 285 -14.80 -1.82 -23.75
CA SER A 285 -15.45 -0.62 -23.23
C SER A 285 -15.08 -0.40 -21.76
N PRO A 286 -14.32 0.66 -21.42
CA PRO A 286 -13.97 0.98 -20.04
C PRO A 286 -15.20 1.13 -19.14
N TYR A 287 -16.26 1.77 -19.63
CA TYR A 287 -17.53 1.92 -18.91
C TYR A 287 -18.15 0.56 -18.53
N HIS A 288 -18.30 -0.35 -19.52
CA HIS A 288 -18.86 -1.68 -19.26
C HIS A 288 -17.90 -2.52 -18.42
N GLY A 289 -16.59 -2.41 -18.66
CA GLY A 289 -15.58 -3.07 -17.84
C GLY A 289 -15.71 -2.74 -16.37
N ALA A 290 -15.86 -1.46 -16.03
CA ALA A 290 -16.05 -0.99 -14.66
C ALA A 290 -17.38 -1.50 -14.06
N ALA A 291 -18.49 -1.42 -14.80
CA ALA A 291 -19.79 -1.91 -14.37
C ALA A 291 -19.78 -3.42 -14.07
N TYR A 292 -19.21 -4.22 -15.00
CA TYR A 292 -19.09 -5.67 -14.80
C TYR A 292 -18.13 -6.03 -13.68
N ALA A 293 -17.05 -5.28 -13.48
CA ALA A 293 -16.13 -5.49 -12.35
C ALA A 293 -16.85 -5.35 -10.99
N VAL A 294 -17.72 -4.35 -10.85
CA VAL A 294 -18.55 -4.17 -9.64
C VAL A 294 -19.51 -5.34 -9.44
N ILE A 295 -20.18 -5.78 -10.51
CA ILE A 295 -21.13 -6.92 -10.45
C ILE A 295 -20.37 -8.20 -10.07
N GLU A 296 -19.24 -8.49 -10.70
CA GLU A 296 -18.43 -9.67 -10.44
C GLU A 296 -17.91 -9.69 -8.99
N ALA A 297 -17.30 -8.59 -8.52
CA ALA A 297 -16.84 -8.47 -7.14
C ALA A 297 -17.99 -8.70 -6.14
N THR A 298 -19.17 -8.13 -6.43
CA THR A 298 -20.35 -8.28 -5.58
C THR A 298 -20.86 -9.72 -5.58
N ALA A 299 -20.92 -10.37 -6.73
CA ALA A 299 -21.35 -11.76 -6.87
C ALA A 299 -20.43 -12.71 -6.08
N ARG A 300 -19.12 -12.50 -6.18
CA ARG A 300 -18.12 -13.26 -5.41
C ARG A 300 -18.25 -13.06 -3.89
N LEU A 301 -18.54 -11.82 -3.43
CA LEU A 301 -18.83 -11.54 -2.02
C LEU A 301 -20.04 -12.31 -1.54
N VAL A 302 -21.12 -12.31 -2.31
CA VAL A 302 -22.37 -13.04 -1.99
C VAL A 302 -22.13 -14.54 -1.97
N ALA A 303 -21.41 -15.07 -2.95
CA ALA A 303 -21.03 -16.48 -3.02
C ALA A 303 -20.21 -16.92 -1.79
N ALA A 304 -19.37 -16.02 -1.24
CA ALA A 304 -18.63 -16.24 -0.01
C ALA A 304 -19.45 -16.03 1.28
N GLY A 305 -20.74 -15.74 1.17
CA GLY A 305 -21.66 -15.55 2.30
C GLY A 305 -21.70 -14.14 2.89
N ALA A 306 -21.11 -13.16 2.24
CA ALA A 306 -21.11 -11.79 2.72
C ALA A 306 -22.42 -11.05 2.35
N ASN A 307 -22.79 -10.07 3.17
CA ASN A 307 -23.90 -9.18 2.87
C ASN A 307 -23.42 -8.02 1.98
N TRP A 308 -23.76 -8.03 0.71
CA TRP A 308 -23.36 -7.03 -0.27
C TRP A 308 -23.77 -5.59 0.10
N SER A 309 -24.89 -5.40 0.78
CA SER A 309 -25.37 -4.06 1.17
C SER A 309 -24.45 -3.34 2.16
N LYS A 310 -23.55 -4.10 2.81
CA LYS A 310 -22.51 -3.59 3.73
C LYS A 310 -21.14 -3.48 3.07
N ALA A 311 -21.02 -3.86 1.80
CA ALA A 311 -19.75 -3.79 1.08
C ALA A 311 -19.28 -2.34 0.95
N ARG A 312 -17.95 -2.19 0.91
CA ARG A 312 -17.27 -0.96 0.53
C ARG A 312 -16.34 -1.30 -0.61
N PHE A 313 -16.26 -0.41 -1.58
CA PHE A 313 -15.43 -0.60 -2.76
C PHE A 313 -14.18 0.24 -2.67
N SER A 314 -13.08 -0.34 -3.12
CA SER A 314 -11.85 0.35 -3.48
C SER A 314 -11.65 0.12 -4.97
N TYR A 315 -11.45 1.18 -5.71
CA TYR A 315 -11.24 1.13 -7.14
C TYR A 315 -9.77 1.37 -7.42
N GLN A 316 -9.20 0.53 -8.30
CA GLN A 316 -7.88 0.74 -8.85
C GLN A 316 -8.00 0.72 -10.36
N GLU A 317 -7.52 1.77 -11.01
CA GLU A 317 -7.63 1.97 -12.43
C GLU A 317 -6.25 1.98 -13.06
N TYR A 318 -6.15 1.41 -14.24
CA TYR A 318 -4.96 1.45 -15.07
C TYR A 318 -5.35 1.81 -16.49
N PHE A 319 -4.72 2.85 -17.01
CA PHE A 319 -4.88 3.28 -18.40
C PHE A 319 -3.51 3.42 -19.06
N GLU A 320 -3.47 3.26 -20.36
CA GLU A 320 -2.28 3.57 -21.14
C GLU A 320 -1.86 5.04 -20.97
N ARG A 321 -0.59 5.33 -21.24
CA ARG A 321 -0.11 6.73 -21.22
C ARG A 321 -0.98 7.61 -22.11
N MET A 322 -1.42 8.71 -21.55
CA MET A 322 -2.40 9.61 -22.20
C MET A 322 -1.83 10.30 -23.46
N ASP A 323 -0.50 10.55 -23.50
CA ASP A 323 0.24 11.13 -24.65
C ASP A 323 -0.44 12.37 -25.26
N LYS A 324 -1.13 13.16 -24.45
CA LYS A 324 -1.93 14.34 -24.87
C LYS A 324 -3.04 14.01 -25.90
N LYS A 325 -3.51 12.78 -25.95
CA LYS A 325 -4.61 12.35 -26.84
C LYS A 325 -5.96 12.49 -26.13
N ALA A 326 -6.85 13.28 -26.69
CA ALA A 326 -8.16 13.60 -26.10
C ALA A 326 -9.01 12.32 -25.86
N GLU A 327 -8.94 11.35 -26.77
CA GLU A 327 -9.64 10.06 -26.67
C GLU A 327 -9.11 9.19 -25.51
N ARG A 328 -7.80 9.23 -25.21
CA ARG A 328 -7.22 8.50 -24.07
C ARG A 328 -7.65 9.11 -22.76
N PHE A 329 -7.71 10.44 -22.65
CA PHE A 329 -8.26 11.11 -21.49
C PHE A 329 -9.77 10.85 -21.30
N GLY A 330 -10.48 10.50 -22.38
CA GLY A 330 -11.87 10.11 -22.32
C GLY A 330 -12.13 8.75 -21.68
N GLN A 331 -11.16 7.84 -21.66
CA GLN A 331 -11.32 6.49 -21.10
C GLN A 331 -11.64 6.50 -19.60
N PRO A 332 -10.88 7.18 -18.72
CA PRO A 332 -11.20 7.24 -17.29
C PRO A 332 -12.42 8.10 -16.96
N VAL A 333 -12.91 8.91 -17.90
CA VAL A 333 -14.08 9.79 -17.71
C VAL A 333 -15.37 9.12 -18.18
N SER A 334 -15.28 8.09 -19.03
CA SER A 334 -16.43 7.36 -19.53
C SER A 334 -17.07 6.50 -18.42
#